data_bf7f139ee4886019a049fb6a2e9a9bf7
#
_entry.id   bf7f139ee4886019a049fb6a2e9a9bf7
#
_cell.length_a   1.000
_cell.length_b   1.000
_cell.length_c   1.000
_cell.angle_alpha   90.00
_cell.angle_beta   90.00
_cell.angle_gamma   90.00
#
_symmetry.space_group_name_H-M   'P 1'
#
loop_
_entity.id
_entity.type
_entity.pdbx_description
1 polymer ?
#
loop_
_entity_poly.entity_id
_entity_poly.type
_entity_poly.pdbx_seq_one_letter_code
_entity_poly.pdbx_strand_id
1 'polypeptide(L)'
;MTTASAAAPIPTKSAFDSTTLGLAIFTIIAWASAFPAIRAALSGFGALELGAVRFAIAAVPAALFLAVTRPKLPEWRDAWRFGFGGLVFVAGYTVLLNLGQQTVSAGAASFIININPIITAALAMLVLGERFSGSQWLGSAISLAGVGVIAFGQNGAALDLGIGVLLVLGAALCNSLTTIVQKPLFAQHKPLTVTAWNMVVGGLLLSPFLPSGIAQAQTASTASLYAMFYLAIVPSLITYATWTTLLSRLPAGRASNLLYAAPPVSLLISYLWLGEVPSLLGILGGAMALGGVVIVNLKR
;
A
#
# COMPACT_ATOMS: atom_id res chain seq x y z
N MET A 1 -10.75 -20.13 -48.59
CA MET A 1 -10.02 -20.98 -47.60
C MET A 1 -9.09 -20.05 -46.84
N THR A 2 -9.53 -19.52 -45.70
CA THR A 2 -8.75 -18.64 -44.82
C THR A 2 -8.15 -19.51 -43.72
N THR A 3 -6.83 -19.67 -43.76
CA THR A 3 -6.06 -20.39 -42.75
C THR A 3 -6.06 -19.56 -41.46
N ALA A 4 -6.75 -20.03 -40.42
CA ALA A 4 -6.65 -19.50 -39.08
C ALA A 4 -5.20 -19.70 -38.58
N SER A 5 -4.49 -18.59 -38.36
CA SER A 5 -3.20 -18.61 -37.67
C SER A 5 -3.40 -19.06 -36.23
N ALA A 6 -2.96 -20.26 -35.91
CA ALA A 6 -2.94 -20.76 -34.53
C ALA A 6 -1.97 -19.89 -33.72
N ALA A 7 -2.51 -19.20 -32.73
CA ALA A 7 -1.70 -18.48 -31.76
C ALA A 7 -0.76 -19.46 -31.05
N ALA A 8 0.54 -19.15 -31.05
CA ALA A 8 1.57 -19.97 -30.42
C ALA A 8 1.21 -20.15 -28.91
N PRO A 9 1.36 -21.36 -28.35
CA PRO A 9 1.07 -21.60 -26.95
C PRO A 9 2.02 -20.77 -26.09
N ILE A 10 1.44 -19.96 -25.21
CA ILE A 10 2.18 -19.23 -24.18
C ILE A 10 2.91 -20.27 -23.33
N PRO A 11 4.24 -20.20 -23.17
CA PRO A 11 4.98 -21.19 -22.41
C PRO A 11 4.47 -21.21 -20.96
N THR A 12 3.87 -22.30 -20.55
CA THR A 12 3.48 -22.58 -19.17
C THR A 12 4.74 -22.90 -18.35
N LYS A 13 5.57 -21.91 -18.07
CA LYS A 13 6.54 -22.04 -16.99
C LYS A 13 5.74 -22.14 -15.69
N SER A 14 6.11 -23.11 -14.84
CA SER A 14 5.55 -23.28 -13.50
C SER A 14 5.31 -21.91 -12.86
N ALA A 15 4.07 -21.60 -12.53
CA ALA A 15 3.67 -20.26 -12.04
C ALA A 15 4.39 -19.83 -10.74
N PHE A 16 5.13 -20.73 -10.11
CA PHE A 16 5.94 -20.52 -8.93
C PHE A 16 7.34 -21.15 -9.07
N ASP A 17 8.19 -20.51 -9.86
CA ASP A 17 9.62 -20.79 -9.81
C ASP A 17 10.24 -20.14 -8.56
N SER A 18 11.48 -20.54 -8.21
CA SER A 18 12.21 -20.03 -7.05
C SER A 18 12.38 -18.50 -7.09
N THR A 19 12.53 -17.92 -8.28
CA THR A 19 12.64 -16.47 -8.47
C THR A 19 11.32 -15.77 -8.12
N THR A 20 10.19 -16.29 -8.60
CA THR A 20 8.86 -15.73 -8.31
C THR A 20 8.53 -15.84 -6.82
N LEU A 21 8.90 -16.96 -6.19
CA LEU A 21 8.75 -17.12 -4.75
C LEU A 21 9.62 -16.13 -3.97
N GLY A 22 10.90 -15.95 -4.36
CA GLY A 22 11.80 -14.98 -3.75
C GLY A 22 11.29 -13.54 -3.86
N LEU A 23 10.79 -13.15 -5.05
CA LEU A 23 10.17 -11.82 -5.25
C LEU A 23 8.92 -11.63 -4.38
N ALA A 24 8.08 -12.66 -4.24
CA ALA A 24 6.89 -12.61 -3.42
C ALA A 24 7.24 -12.45 -1.93
N ILE A 25 8.14 -13.27 -1.41
CA ILE A 25 8.61 -13.21 -0.01
C ILE A 25 9.22 -11.83 0.27
N PHE A 26 10.13 -11.36 -0.59
CA PHE A 26 10.73 -10.05 -0.44
C PHE A 26 9.68 -8.93 -0.40
N THR A 27 8.74 -8.93 -1.36
CA THR A 27 7.68 -7.92 -1.42
C THR A 27 6.81 -7.91 -0.16
N ILE A 28 6.42 -9.09 0.33
CA ILE A 28 5.61 -9.22 1.55
C ILE A 28 6.38 -8.67 2.75
N ILE A 29 7.63 -9.10 2.95
CA ILE A 29 8.44 -8.65 4.09
C ILE A 29 8.70 -7.15 4.01
N ALA A 30 9.06 -6.64 2.83
CA ALA A 30 9.40 -5.23 2.65
C ALA A 30 8.21 -4.30 2.87
N TRP A 31 7.00 -4.67 2.42
CA TRP A 31 5.81 -3.86 2.71
C TRP A 31 5.28 -4.07 4.13
N ALA A 32 5.37 -5.29 4.67
CA ALA A 32 4.98 -5.55 6.05
C ALA A 32 5.86 -4.77 7.05
N SER A 33 7.16 -4.70 6.80
CA SER A 33 8.10 -3.95 7.64
C SER A 33 7.99 -2.43 7.50
N ALA A 34 7.28 -1.93 6.46
CA ALA A 34 7.04 -0.48 6.32
C ALA A 34 6.23 0.09 7.51
N PHE A 35 5.29 -0.68 8.07
CA PHE A 35 4.48 -0.21 9.21
C PHE A 35 5.32 0.02 10.47
N PRO A 36 6.11 -0.95 10.97
CA PRO A 36 7.01 -0.69 12.09
C PRO A 36 8.10 0.34 11.76
N ALA A 37 8.58 0.42 10.52
CA ALA A 37 9.55 1.44 10.13
C ALA A 37 8.95 2.86 10.16
N ILE A 38 7.68 3.06 9.75
CA ILE A 38 6.98 4.34 9.92
C ILE A 38 6.90 4.69 11.40
N ARG A 39 6.52 3.75 12.26
CA ARG A 39 6.42 3.95 13.70
C ARG A 39 7.77 4.35 14.30
N ALA A 40 8.85 3.68 13.90
CA ALA A 40 10.21 4.01 14.33
C ALA A 40 10.65 5.40 13.83
N ALA A 41 10.35 5.75 12.59
CA ALA A 41 10.72 7.05 12.01
C ALA A 41 9.94 8.21 12.66
N LEU A 42 8.67 8.00 13.02
CA LEU A 42 7.83 9.00 13.69
C LEU A 42 8.33 9.41 15.08
N SER A 43 9.29 8.68 15.67
CA SER A 43 9.95 9.13 16.92
C SER A 43 10.89 10.33 16.72
N GLY A 44 11.31 10.60 15.48
CA GLY A 44 12.21 11.72 15.16
C GLY A 44 11.66 12.66 14.07
N PHE A 45 10.54 12.32 13.45
CA PHE A 45 9.94 13.11 12.37
C PHE A 45 8.45 13.32 12.62
N GLY A 46 7.94 14.49 12.26
CA GLY A 46 6.52 14.72 12.11
C GLY A 46 5.94 13.90 10.95
N ALA A 47 4.63 13.68 10.96
CA ALA A 47 3.96 12.84 9.97
C ALA A 47 4.07 13.37 8.53
N LEU A 48 4.01 14.68 8.35
CA LEU A 48 4.14 15.36 7.07
C LEU A 48 5.60 15.40 6.61
N GLU A 49 6.50 15.71 7.53
CA GLU A 49 7.93 15.83 7.34
C GLU A 49 8.55 14.48 6.95
N LEU A 50 8.13 13.40 7.62
CA LEU A 50 8.52 12.03 7.25
C LEU A 50 8.11 11.72 5.81
N GLY A 51 6.88 12.07 5.42
CA GLY A 51 6.40 11.92 4.05
C GLY A 51 7.24 12.71 3.06
N ALA A 52 7.52 13.98 3.37
CA ALA A 52 8.29 14.88 2.52
C ALA A 52 9.72 14.38 2.28
N VAL A 53 10.46 14.04 3.33
CA VAL A 53 11.85 13.54 3.21
C VAL A 53 11.88 12.19 2.49
N ARG A 54 10.98 11.25 2.85
CA ARG A 54 10.86 9.95 2.22
C ARG A 54 10.65 10.05 0.71
N PHE A 55 9.69 10.87 0.28
CA PHE A 55 9.36 10.98 -1.14
C PHE A 55 10.25 11.96 -1.90
N ALA A 56 10.93 12.90 -1.26
CA ALA A 56 12.02 13.64 -1.88
C ALA A 56 13.16 12.68 -2.30
N ILE A 57 13.55 11.74 -1.43
CA ILE A 57 14.56 10.72 -1.74
C ILE A 57 14.07 9.76 -2.84
N ALA A 58 12.81 9.29 -2.76
CA ALA A 58 12.25 8.36 -3.73
C ALA A 58 11.99 9.01 -5.11
N ALA A 59 11.67 10.30 -5.15
CA ALA A 59 11.40 11.03 -6.38
C ALA A 59 12.65 11.21 -7.26
N VAL A 60 13.86 11.29 -6.68
CA VAL A 60 15.10 11.47 -7.44
C VAL A 60 15.34 10.30 -8.41
N PRO A 61 15.45 9.04 -7.97
CA PRO A 61 15.62 7.92 -8.90
C PRO A 61 14.38 7.69 -9.79
N ALA A 62 13.18 8.04 -9.33
CA ALA A 62 11.98 7.99 -10.16
C ALA A 62 12.04 9.02 -11.31
N ALA A 63 12.47 10.24 -11.03
CA ALA A 63 12.69 11.27 -12.05
C ALA A 63 13.80 10.87 -13.03
N LEU A 64 14.91 10.33 -12.51
CA LEU A 64 16.00 9.82 -13.35
C LEU A 64 15.52 8.69 -14.26
N PHE A 65 14.73 7.75 -13.74
CA PHE A 65 14.11 6.70 -14.54
C PHE A 65 13.26 7.27 -15.67
N LEU A 66 12.43 8.28 -15.41
CA LEU A 66 11.62 8.94 -16.43
C LEU A 66 12.48 9.67 -17.46
N ALA A 67 13.55 10.35 -17.02
CA ALA A 67 14.46 11.08 -17.90
C ALA A 67 15.26 10.15 -18.83
N VAL A 68 15.68 8.98 -18.33
CA VAL A 68 16.47 7.99 -19.11
C VAL A 68 15.57 7.20 -20.05
N THR A 69 14.43 6.70 -19.55
CA THR A 69 13.53 5.84 -20.34
C THR A 69 12.67 6.63 -21.33
N ARG A 70 12.53 7.94 -21.10
CA ARG A 70 11.73 8.87 -21.93
C ARG A 70 10.40 8.26 -22.38
N PRO A 71 9.55 7.78 -21.43
CA PRO A 71 8.27 7.21 -21.80
C PRO A 71 7.43 8.27 -22.50
N LYS A 72 6.45 7.83 -23.31
CA LYS A 72 5.47 8.77 -23.88
C LYS A 72 4.87 9.59 -22.76
N LEU A 73 4.89 10.92 -22.95
CA LEU A 73 4.25 11.83 -22.00
C LEU A 73 2.76 11.52 -21.92
N PRO A 74 2.15 11.67 -20.74
CA PRO A 74 0.71 11.51 -20.58
C PRO A 74 -0.03 12.45 -21.53
N GLU A 75 -1.01 11.94 -22.25
CA GLU A 75 -1.93 12.79 -22.98
C GLU A 75 -2.67 13.70 -21.99
N TRP A 76 -3.03 14.92 -22.43
CA TRP A 76 -3.71 15.89 -21.56
C TRP A 76 -4.97 15.31 -20.89
N ARG A 77 -5.67 14.43 -21.58
CA ARG A 77 -6.85 13.72 -21.07
C ARG A 77 -6.55 12.80 -19.88
N ASP A 78 -5.35 12.26 -19.79
CA ASP A 78 -4.92 11.32 -18.76
C ASP A 78 -4.00 11.96 -17.71
N ALA A 79 -3.47 13.17 -17.97
CA ALA A 79 -2.54 13.86 -17.09
C ALA A 79 -3.09 14.06 -15.68
N TRP A 80 -4.39 14.35 -15.55
CA TRP A 80 -5.05 14.48 -14.24
C TRP A 80 -5.00 13.20 -13.40
N ARG A 81 -4.98 12.01 -14.03
CA ARG A 81 -4.90 10.72 -13.34
C ARG A 81 -3.53 10.50 -12.70
N PHE A 82 -2.48 10.99 -13.36
CA PHE A 82 -1.13 11.01 -12.79
C PHE A 82 -1.05 11.99 -11.63
N GLY A 83 -1.59 13.20 -11.79
CA GLY A 83 -1.73 14.19 -10.72
C GLY A 83 -2.52 13.64 -9.53
N PHE A 84 -3.65 12.99 -9.80
CA PHE A 84 -4.47 12.33 -8.79
C PHE A 84 -3.68 11.25 -8.03
N GLY A 85 -2.90 10.41 -8.73
CA GLY A 85 -2.08 9.40 -8.08
C GLY A 85 -1.00 10.00 -7.18
N GLY A 86 -0.32 11.07 -7.62
CA GLY A 86 0.62 11.79 -6.77
C GLY A 86 -0.03 12.44 -5.55
N LEU A 87 -1.18 13.09 -5.74
CA LEU A 87 -1.91 13.78 -4.68
C LEU A 87 -2.55 12.78 -3.69
N VAL A 88 -3.32 11.83 -4.20
CA VAL A 88 -4.16 10.98 -3.35
C VAL A 88 -3.38 9.77 -2.84
N PHE A 89 -2.62 9.07 -3.70
CA PHE A 89 -1.89 7.88 -3.29
C PHE A 89 -0.58 8.23 -2.59
N VAL A 90 0.26 9.11 -3.16
CA VAL A 90 1.56 9.38 -2.52
C VAL A 90 1.40 10.35 -1.36
N ALA A 91 0.84 11.55 -1.57
CA ALA A 91 0.73 12.54 -0.50
C ALA A 91 -0.37 12.16 0.50
N GLY A 92 -1.61 12.00 0.06
CA GLY A 92 -2.77 11.75 0.93
C GLY A 92 -2.65 10.45 1.73
N TYR A 93 -2.42 9.33 1.05
CA TYR A 93 -2.22 8.03 1.72
C TYR A 93 -1.10 8.09 2.76
N THR A 94 0.05 8.66 2.38
CA THR A 94 1.22 8.71 3.27
C THR A 94 0.96 9.57 4.50
N VAL A 95 0.39 10.76 4.32
CA VAL A 95 0.08 11.66 5.43
C VAL A 95 -0.95 11.03 6.38
N LEU A 96 -2.04 10.49 5.83
CA LEU A 96 -3.09 9.85 6.63
C LEU A 96 -2.57 8.63 7.39
N LEU A 97 -1.74 7.79 6.73
CA LEU A 97 -1.13 6.63 7.38
C LEU A 97 -0.16 7.04 8.48
N ASN A 98 0.72 8.01 8.21
CA ASN A 98 1.69 8.49 9.20
C ASN A 98 0.99 9.12 10.41
N LEU A 99 -0.02 9.97 10.19
CA LEU A 99 -0.83 10.55 11.28
C LEU A 99 -1.56 9.46 12.07
N GLY A 100 -2.17 8.50 11.38
CA GLY A 100 -2.86 7.38 12.03
C GLY A 100 -1.92 6.54 12.88
N GLN A 101 -0.71 6.28 12.41
CA GLN A 101 0.30 5.51 13.15
C GLN A 101 0.93 6.28 14.32
N GLN A 102 0.62 7.54 14.55
CA GLN A 102 0.99 8.21 15.82
C GLN A 102 0.24 7.60 17.01
N THR A 103 -0.97 7.10 16.80
CA THR A 103 -1.83 6.53 17.86
C THR A 103 -2.16 5.05 17.65
N VAL A 104 -2.13 4.55 16.41
CA VAL A 104 -2.40 3.14 16.07
C VAL A 104 -1.09 2.39 15.96
N SER A 105 -1.00 1.21 16.58
CA SER A 105 0.18 0.34 16.47
C SER A 105 0.45 -0.10 15.03
N ALA A 106 1.70 -0.42 14.71
CA ALA A 106 2.09 -0.82 13.36
C ALA A 106 1.35 -2.10 12.91
N GLY A 107 1.22 -3.08 13.81
CA GLY A 107 0.46 -4.31 13.55
C GLY A 107 -1.00 -4.02 13.22
N ALA A 108 -1.69 -3.21 14.06
CA ALA A 108 -3.09 -2.84 13.83
C ALA A 108 -3.28 -2.04 12.52
N ALA A 109 -2.41 -1.09 12.22
CA ALA A 109 -2.46 -0.32 10.98
C ALA A 109 -2.34 -1.23 9.75
N SER A 110 -1.49 -2.27 9.79
CA SER A 110 -1.35 -3.23 8.70
C SER A 110 -2.61 -4.04 8.46
N PHE A 111 -3.33 -4.45 9.51
CA PHE A 111 -4.63 -5.13 9.39
C PHE A 111 -5.69 -4.21 8.78
N ILE A 112 -5.76 -2.96 9.26
CA ILE A 112 -6.74 -1.97 8.77
C ILE A 112 -6.51 -1.68 7.28
N ILE A 113 -5.26 -1.48 6.85
CA ILE A 113 -4.95 -1.26 5.43
C ILE A 113 -5.35 -2.45 4.56
N ASN A 114 -5.28 -3.67 5.06
CA ASN A 114 -5.70 -4.86 4.30
C ASN A 114 -7.21 -4.96 4.02
N ILE A 115 -8.03 -4.00 4.46
CA ILE A 115 -9.42 -3.82 4.01
C ILE A 115 -9.52 -3.26 2.57
N ASN A 116 -8.42 -2.78 2.00
CA ASN A 116 -8.34 -2.23 0.64
C ASN A 116 -9.10 -3.02 -0.42
N PRO A 117 -9.00 -4.36 -0.53
CA PRO A 117 -9.71 -5.12 -1.55
C PRO A 117 -11.23 -4.96 -1.46
N ILE A 118 -11.77 -4.82 -0.25
CA ILE A 118 -13.20 -4.62 -0.01
C ILE A 118 -13.62 -3.22 -0.47
N ILE A 119 -12.86 -2.18 -0.08
CA ILE A 119 -13.12 -0.81 -0.51
C ILE A 119 -13.02 -0.71 -2.03
N THR A 120 -11.99 -1.32 -2.64
CA THR A 120 -11.81 -1.32 -4.10
C THR A 120 -12.97 -2.02 -4.80
N ALA A 121 -13.44 -3.16 -4.27
CA ALA A 121 -14.57 -3.88 -4.83
C ALA A 121 -15.88 -3.09 -4.69
N ALA A 122 -16.12 -2.43 -3.54
CA ALA A 122 -17.27 -1.56 -3.36
C ALA A 122 -17.25 -0.36 -4.32
N LEU A 123 -16.09 0.27 -4.52
CA LEU A 123 -15.92 1.35 -5.49
C LEU A 123 -16.13 0.85 -6.94
N ALA A 124 -15.63 -0.35 -7.28
CA ALA A 124 -15.87 -0.94 -8.60
C ALA A 124 -17.36 -1.20 -8.85
N MET A 125 -18.11 -1.62 -7.83
CA MET A 125 -19.56 -1.76 -7.91
C MET A 125 -20.23 -0.41 -8.20
N LEU A 126 -19.86 0.65 -7.48
CA LEU A 126 -20.47 1.97 -7.64
C LEU A 126 -20.10 2.64 -8.97
N VAL A 127 -18.84 2.50 -9.40
CA VAL A 127 -18.32 3.22 -10.58
C VAL A 127 -18.45 2.39 -11.86
N LEU A 128 -18.26 1.07 -11.78
CA LEU A 128 -18.25 0.17 -12.94
C LEU A 128 -19.56 -0.64 -13.07
N GLY A 129 -20.50 -0.50 -12.13
CA GLY A 129 -21.77 -1.24 -12.13
C GLY A 129 -21.61 -2.74 -11.86
N GLU A 130 -20.48 -3.17 -11.29
CA GLU A 130 -20.26 -4.57 -10.91
C GLU A 130 -21.24 -4.97 -9.80
N ARG A 131 -21.72 -6.23 -9.81
CA ARG A 131 -22.66 -6.72 -8.78
C ARG A 131 -21.92 -7.46 -7.67
N PHE A 132 -22.24 -7.11 -6.43
CA PHE A 132 -21.76 -7.82 -5.25
C PHE A 132 -22.62 -9.05 -4.99
N SER A 133 -21.99 -10.20 -4.83
CA SER A 133 -22.66 -11.43 -4.38
C SER A 133 -22.94 -11.38 -2.87
N GLY A 134 -23.87 -12.22 -2.40
CA GLY A 134 -24.17 -12.30 -0.96
C GLY A 134 -22.96 -12.68 -0.11
N SER A 135 -22.06 -13.53 -0.64
CA SER A 135 -20.81 -13.89 0.06
C SER A 135 -19.84 -12.71 0.15
N GLN A 136 -19.80 -11.82 -0.84
CA GLN A 136 -18.98 -10.61 -0.80
C GLN A 136 -19.51 -9.61 0.23
N TRP A 137 -20.84 -9.45 0.33
CA TRP A 137 -21.45 -8.64 1.40
C TRP A 137 -21.15 -9.20 2.78
N LEU A 138 -21.28 -10.52 2.99
CA LEU A 138 -20.96 -11.17 4.25
C LEU A 138 -19.49 -11.00 4.63
N GLY A 139 -18.57 -11.26 3.70
CA GLY A 139 -17.13 -11.08 3.92
C GLY A 139 -16.77 -9.63 4.24
N SER A 140 -17.41 -8.66 3.57
CA SER A 140 -17.21 -7.24 3.85
C SER A 140 -17.68 -6.86 5.26
N ALA A 141 -18.84 -7.35 5.68
CA ALA A 141 -19.37 -7.11 7.03
C ALA A 141 -18.46 -7.71 8.11
N ILE A 142 -17.98 -8.95 7.93
CA ILE A 142 -17.04 -9.60 8.85
C ILE A 142 -15.72 -8.82 8.93
N SER A 143 -15.19 -8.37 7.80
CA SER A 143 -13.93 -7.61 7.77
C SER A 143 -14.07 -6.25 8.47
N LEU A 144 -15.17 -5.52 8.23
CA LEU A 144 -15.46 -4.25 8.91
C LEU A 144 -15.64 -4.44 10.42
N ALA A 145 -16.35 -5.50 10.84
CA ALA A 145 -16.48 -5.86 12.24
C ALA A 145 -15.09 -6.15 12.87
N GLY A 146 -14.22 -6.86 12.15
CA GLY A 146 -12.82 -7.09 12.57
C GLY A 146 -12.04 -5.80 12.79
N VAL A 147 -12.16 -4.81 11.90
CA VAL A 147 -11.55 -3.48 12.10
C VAL A 147 -12.13 -2.79 13.33
N GLY A 148 -13.44 -2.90 13.57
CA GLY A 148 -14.07 -2.39 14.79
C GLY A 148 -13.49 -3.02 16.06
N VAL A 149 -13.26 -4.35 16.06
CA VAL A 149 -12.63 -5.06 17.21
C VAL A 149 -11.18 -4.60 17.40
N ILE A 150 -10.40 -4.37 16.33
CA ILE A 150 -9.05 -3.80 16.42
C ILE A 150 -9.11 -2.42 17.06
N ALA A 151 -9.99 -1.55 16.60
CA ALA A 151 -10.14 -0.19 17.11
C ALA A 151 -10.48 -0.18 18.62
N PHE A 152 -11.42 -1.03 19.03
CA PHE A 152 -11.77 -1.22 20.43
C PHE A 152 -10.58 -1.69 21.28
N GLY A 153 -9.78 -2.62 20.74
CA GLY A 153 -8.57 -3.13 21.42
C GLY A 153 -7.45 -2.09 21.56
N GLN A 154 -7.44 -1.02 20.74
CA GLN A 154 -6.45 0.07 20.86
C GLN A 154 -6.83 1.11 21.91
N ASN A 155 -8.11 1.39 22.09
CA ASN A 155 -8.61 2.51 22.91
C ASN A 155 -9.16 2.07 24.29
N GLY A 156 -9.08 0.77 24.63
CA GLY A 156 -9.70 0.25 25.84
C GLY A 156 -11.23 0.20 25.77
N ALA A 157 -11.92 0.35 26.88
CA ALA A 157 -13.39 0.18 26.96
C ALA A 157 -14.23 1.32 26.34
N ALA A 158 -13.61 2.36 25.78
CA ALA A 158 -14.33 3.43 25.11
C ALA A 158 -14.68 3.01 23.67
N LEU A 159 -15.96 3.12 23.29
CA LEU A 159 -16.46 2.96 21.90
C LEU A 159 -16.00 4.12 20.99
N ASP A 160 -14.86 4.71 21.27
CA ASP A 160 -14.28 5.74 20.43
C ASP A 160 -13.45 5.08 19.34
N LEU A 161 -13.96 5.12 18.10
CA LEU A 161 -13.16 4.87 16.90
C LEU A 161 -12.11 5.98 16.88
N GLY A 162 -11.00 5.78 17.60
CA GLY A 162 -9.95 6.78 17.71
C GLY A 162 -9.62 7.37 16.36
N ILE A 163 -9.39 8.68 16.32
CA ILE A 163 -9.07 9.40 15.08
C ILE A 163 -7.98 8.71 14.25
N GLY A 164 -7.04 8.03 14.89
CA GLY A 164 -5.99 7.28 14.22
C GLY A 164 -6.50 6.13 13.35
N VAL A 165 -7.51 5.38 13.81
CA VAL A 165 -8.14 4.31 13.01
C VAL A 165 -8.85 4.91 11.79
N LEU A 166 -9.56 6.02 11.96
CA LEU A 166 -10.23 6.71 10.85
C LEU A 166 -9.22 7.24 9.82
N LEU A 167 -8.08 7.74 10.28
CA LEU A 167 -6.99 8.19 9.40
C LEU A 167 -6.40 7.02 8.60
N VAL A 168 -6.16 5.86 9.22
CA VAL A 168 -5.67 4.66 8.52
C VAL A 168 -6.72 4.13 7.53
N LEU A 169 -8.01 4.15 7.88
CA LEU A 169 -9.10 3.83 6.94
C LEU A 169 -9.15 4.83 5.77
N GLY A 170 -8.94 6.12 6.04
CA GLY A 170 -8.80 7.15 5.02
C GLY A 170 -7.63 6.87 4.07
N ALA A 171 -6.49 6.41 4.60
CA ALA A 171 -5.37 5.97 3.78
C ALA A 171 -5.76 4.78 2.89
N ALA A 172 -6.45 3.77 3.44
CA ALA A 172 -6.95 2.65 2.65
C ALA A 172 -7.89 3.11 1.52
N LEU A 173 -8.77 4.08 1.80
CA LEU A 173 -9.65 4.69 0.79
C LEU A 173 -8.85 5.40 -0.31
N CYS A 174 -7.82 6.18 0.04
CA CYS A 174 -6.94 6.85 -0.92
C CYS A 174 -6.29 5.84 -1.89
N ASN A 175 -5.79 4.72 -1.36
CA ASN A 175 -5.22 3.66 -2.18
C ASN A 175 -6.26 3.03 -3.12
N SER A 176 -7.44 2.71 -2.61
CA SER A 176 -8.53 2.11 -3.39
C SER A 176 -9.04 3.04 -4.49
N LEU A 177 -9.24 4.33 -4.19
CA LEU A 177 -9.62 5.34 -5.17
C LEU A 177 -8.58 5.46 -6.28
N THR A 178 -7.31 5.52 -5.93
CA THR A 178 -6.22 5.60 -6.91
C THR A 178 -6.19 4.39 -7.82
N THR A 179 -6.40 3.20 -7.27
CA THR A 179 -6.45 1.94 -8.04
C THR A 179 -7.54 2.01 -9.12
N ILE A 180 -8.74 2.50 -8.79
CA ILE A 180 -9.84 2.64 -9.75
C ILE A 180 -9.55 3.73 -10.79
N VAL A 181 -9.11 4.91 -10.35
CA VAL A 181 -8.86 6.07 -11.23
C VAL A 181 -7.70 5.81 -12.19
N GLN A 182 -6.65 5.11 -11.74
CA GLN A 182 -5.48 4.83 -12.57
C GLN A 182 -5.59 3.56 -13.41
N LYS A 183 -6.59 2.70 -13.18
CA LYS A 183 -6.79 1.47 -13.97
C LYS A 183 -6.70 1.68 -15.50
N PRO A 184 -7.31 2.70 -16.11
CA PRO A 184 -7.20 2.94 -17.54
C PRO A 184 -5.80 3.27 -18.04
N LEU A 185 -4.92 3.83 -17.18
CA LEU A 185 -3.55 4.19 -17.59
C LEU A 185 -2.71 2.96 -17.96
N PHE A 186 -3.00 1.81 -17.35
CA PHE A 186 -2.26 0.57 -17.60
C PHE A 186 -2.49 -0.04 -18.99
N ALA A 187 -3.48 0.45 -19.76
CA ALA A 187 -3.65 0.09 -21.15
C ALA A 187 -2.59 0.73 -22.06
N GLN A 188 -2.04 1.89 -21.66
CA GLN A 188 -1.11 2.69 -22.49
C GLN A 188 0.28 2.85 -21.85
N HIS A 189 0.37 2.77 -20.53
CA HIS A 189 1.59 3.02 -19.76
C HIS A 189 1.99 1.81 -18.93
N LYS A 190 3.30 1.56 -18.86
CA LYS A 190 3.84 0.52 -17.97
C LYS A 190 3.59 0.89 -16.51
N PRO A 191 3.25 -0.07 -15.63
CA PRO A 191 2.99 0.21 -14.20
C PRO A 191 4.13 0.99 -13.53
N LEU A 192 5.38 0.66 -13.82
CA LEU A 192 6.54 1.36 -13.26
C LEU A 192 6.59 2.85 -13.68
N THR A 193 6.18 3.17 -14.92
CA THR A 193 6.08 4.56 -15.40
C THR A 193 5.01 5.33 -14.62
N VAL A 194 3.84 4.73 -14.40
CA VAL A 194 2.76 5.34 -13.61
C VAL A 194 3.23 5.58 -12.17
N THR A 195 3.88 4.60 -11.57
CA THR A 195 4.45 4.71 -10.21
C THR A 195 5.50 5.81 -10.13
N ALA A 196 6.42 5.89 -11.11
CA ALA A 196 7.45 6.93 -11.12
C ALA A 196 6.85 8.34 -11.19
N TRP A 197 5.85 8.57 -12.04
CA TRP A 197 5.12 9.82 -12.08
C TRP A 197 4.41 10.13 -10.75
N ASN A 198 3.76 9.15 -10.13
CA ASN A 198 3.12 9.33 -8.82
C ASN A 198 4.14 9.76 -7.75
N MET A 199 5.34 9.16 -7.75
CA MET A 199 6.40 9.52 -6.79
C MET A 199 6.91 10.94 -7.02
N VAL A 200 7.13 11.33 -8.27
CA VAL A 200 7.61 12.69 -8.60
C VAL A 200 6.56 13.73 -8.22
N VAL A 201 5.30 13.54 -8.64
CA VAL A 201 4.22 14.47 -8.34
C VAL A 201 3.96 14.54 -6.83
N GLY A 202 3.89 13.38 -6.15
CA GLY A 202 3.67 13.34 -4.70
C GLY A 202 4.83 13.94 -3.91
N GLY A 203 6.08 13.70 -4.32
CA GLY A 203 7.25 14.34 -3.73
C GLY A 203 7.24 15.86 -3.89
N LEU A 204 6.82 16.37 -5.06
CA LEU A 204 6.65 17.82 -5.28
C LEU A 204 5.53 18.38 -4.40
N LEU A 205 4.41 17.70 -4.25
CA LEU A 205 3.30 18.15 -3.40
C LEU A 205 3.68 18.18 -1.91
N LEU A 206 4.54 17.28 -1.46
CA LEU A 206 5.04 17.23 -0.08
C LEU A 206 6.25 18.17 0.14
N SER A 207 6.82 18.73 -0.91
CA SER A 207 8.04 19.57 -0.82
C SER A 207 7.93 20.78 0.12
N PRO A 208 6.75 21.40 0.38
CA PRO A 208 6.66 22.48 1.36
C PRO A 208 7.07 22.07 2.78
N PHE A 209 6.94 20.78 3.12
CA PHE A 209 7.34 20.24 4.43
C PHE A 209 8.80 19.75 4.46
N LEU A 210 9.51 19.81 3.33
CA LEU A 210 10.88 19.32 3.24
C LEU A 210 11.87 20.15 4.08
N PRO A 211 11.81 21.50 4.14
CA PRO A 211 12.74 22.27 4.98
C PRO A 211 12.64 21.90 6.46
N SER A 212 11.42 21.76 7.00
CA SER A 212 11.21 21.31 8.39
C SER A 212 11.64 19.86 8.58
N GLY A 213 11.41 18.99 7.59
CA GLY A 213 11.88 17.59 7.62
C GLY A 213 13.39 17.47 7.64
N ILE A 214 14.11 18.31 6.88
CA ILE A 214 15.59 18.38 6.93
C ILE A 214 16.07 18.87 8.29
N ALA A 215 15.43 19.89 8.88
CA ALA A 215 15.76 20.36 10.21
C ALA A 215 15.57 19.27 11.27
N GLN A 216 14.46 18.52 11.21
CA GLN A 216 14.21 17.38 12.10
C GLN A 216 15.25 16.26 11.89
N ALA A 217 15.70 16.01 10.67
CA ALA A 217 16.72 15.01 10.39
C ALA A 217 18.06 15.31 11.09
N GLN A 218 18.39 16.58 11.33
CA GLN A 218 19.62 16.97 12.02
C GLN A 218 19.60 16.62 13.52
N THR A 219 18.41 16.52 14.11
CA THR A 219 18.22 16.23 15.54
C THR A 219 17.64 14.85 15.81
N ALA A 220 17.18 14.16 14.76
CA ALA A 220 16.60 12.84 14.87
C ALA A 220 17.63 11.80 15.34
N SER A 221 17.16 10.80 16.08
CA SER A 221 18.00 9.68 16.47
C SER A 221 18.48 8.88 15.24
N THR A 222 19.64 8.24 15.38
CA THR A 222 20.18 7.38 14.32
C THR A 222 19.18 6.28 13.90
N ALA A 223 18.41 5.75 14.84
CA ALA A 223 17.37 4.76 14.57
C ALA A 223 16.25 5.33 13.68
N SER A 224 15.77 6.56 13.96
CA SER A 224 14.75 7.23 13.14
C SER A 224 15.26 7.54 11.74
N LEU A 225 16.53 7.97 11.61
CA LEU A 225 17.16 8.22 10.32
C LEU A 225 17.26 6.94 9.49
N TYR A 226 17.75 5.83 10.07
CA TYR A 226 17.79 4.54 9.38
C TYR A 226 16.40 4.08 8.95
N ALA A 227 15.40 4.20 9.81
CA ALA A 227 14.01 3.85 9.48
C ALA A 227 13.48 4.70 8.31
N MET A 228 13.73 6.00 8.30
CA MET A 228 13.34 6.93 7.23
C MET A 228 14.04 6.57 5.90
N PHE A 229 15.37 6.36 5.89
CA PHE A 229 16.10 5.95 4.69
C PHE A 229 15.64 4.58 4.18
N TYR A 230 15.42 3.63 5.10
CA TYR A 230 14.86 2.34 4.78
C TYR A 230 13.50 2.48 4.07
N LEU A 231 12.59 3.30 4.61
CA LEU A 231 11.28 3.57 4.02
C LEU A 231 11.38 4.17 2.62
N ALA A 232 12.30 5.11 2.41
CA ALA A 232 12.49 5.76 1.12
C ALA A 232 12.99 4.78 0.05
N ILE A 233 13.92 3.91 0.40
CA ILE A 233 14.60 3.03 -0.56
C ILE A 233 13.85 1.70 -0.71
N VAL A 234 13.64 0.97 0.39
CA VAL A 234 13.14 -0.41 0.30
C VAL A 234 11.64 -0.44 -0.01
N PRO A 235 10.71 0.03 0.84
CA PRO A 235 9.30 -0.03 0.53
C PRO A 235 8.87 0.85 -0.64
N SER A 236 9.54 2.01 -0.87
CA SER A 236 9.11 2.97 -1.90
C SER A 236 9.72 2.75 -3.27
N LEU A 237 10.95 2.24 -3.39
CA LEU A 237 11.61 2.06 -4.67
C LEU A 237 11.72 0.58 -5.04
N ILE A 238 12.45 -0.19 -4.23
CA ILE A 238 12.79 -1.57 -4.57
C ILE A 238 11.54 -2.43 -4.61
N THR A 239 10.65 -2.28 -3.61
CA THR A 239 9.45 -3.12 -3.52
C THR A 239 8.46 -2.85 -4.64
N TYR A 240 8.35 -1.62 -5.14
CA TYR A 240 7.53 -1.36 -6.33
C TYR A 240 8.11 -2.01 -7.59
N ALA A 241 9.43 -2.03 -7.75
CA ALA A 241 10.07 -2.73 -8.87
C ALA A 241 9.87 -4.26 -8.79
N THR A 242 10.02 -4.84 -7.58
CA THR A 242 9.76 -6.27 -7.38
C THR A 242 8.29 -6.63 -7.56
N TRP A 243 7.38 -5.80 -7.08
CA TRP A 243 5.94 -5.96 -7.26
C TRP A 243 5.52 -5.94 -8.72
N THR A 244 5.99 -4.96 -9.51
CA THR A 244 5.70 -4.92 -10.95
C THR A 244 6.26 -6.12 -11.68
N THR A 245 7.44 -6.61 -11.29
CA THR A 245 8.02 -7.85 -11.81
C THR A 245 7.17 -9.07 -11.43
N LEU A 246 6.67 -9.13 -10.20
CA LEU A 246 5.78 -10.19 -9.74
C LEU A 246 4.46 -10.19 -10.52
N LEU A 247 3.85 -9.03 -10.75
CA LEU A 247 2.64 -8.87 -11.56
C LEU A 247 2.83 -9.28 -13.02
N SER A 248 4.05 -9.17 -13.58
CA SER A 248 4.34 -9.65 -14.94
C SER A 248 4.42 -11.19 -15.03
N ARG A 249 4.61 -11.87 -13.89
CA ARG A 249 4.76 -13.33 -13.80
C ARG A 249 3.53 -14.06 -13.31
N LEU A 250 2.70 -13.40 -12.51
CA LEU A 250 1.50 -13.96 -11.89
C LEU A 250 0.23 -13.20 -12.31
N PRO A 251 -0.91 -13.89 -12.44
CA PRO A 251 -2.20 -13.21 -12.52
C PRO A 251 -2.39 -12.25 -11.36
N ALA A 252 -2.90 -11.05 -11.63
CA ALA A 252 -3.03 -9.97 -10.64
C ALA A 252 -3.75 -10.42 -9.35
N GLY A 253 -4.81 -11.23 -9.48
CA GLY A 253 -5.53 -11.77 -8.32
C GLY A 253 -4.66 -12.69 -7.45
N ARG A 254 -3.80 -13.53 -8.05
CA ARG A 254 -2.86 -14.37 -7.28
C ARG A 254 -1.79 -13.55 -6.59
N ALA A 255 -1.22 -12.56 -7.27
CA ALA A 255 -0.23 -11.66 -6.70
C ALA A 255 -0.82 -10.88 -5.52
N SER A 256 -2.03 -10.32 -5.66
CA SER A 256 -2.71 -9.58 -4.59
C SER A 256 -3.04 -10.46 -3.37
N ASN A 257 -3.41 -11.74 -3.58
CA ASN A 257 -3.68 -12.66 -2.48
C ASN A 257 -2.44 -12.94 -1.61
N LEU A 258 -1.23 -12.86 -2.19
CA LEU A 258 0.01 -13.02 -1.42
C LEU A 258 0.19 -11.91 -0.36
N LEU A 259 -0.34 -10.71 -0.63
CA LEU A 259 -0.26 -9.58 0.31
C LEU A 259 -1.06 -9.78 1.59
N TYR A 260 -2.00 -10.76 1.63
CA TYR A 260 -2.69 -11.12 2.88
C TYR A 260 -1.77 -11.72 3.95
N ALA A 261 -0.58 -12.14 3.55
CA ALA A 261 0.47 -12.52 4.51
C ALA A 261 1.16 -11.31 5.18
N ALA A 262 0.97 -10.08 4.66
CA ALA A 262 1.66 -8.90 5.19
C ALA A 262 1.25 -8.55 6.64
N PRO A 263 -0.04 -8.59 7.08
CA PRO A 263 -0.39 -8.25 8.45
C PRO A 263 0.26 -9.15 9.51
N PRO A 264 0.20 -10.50 9.43
CA PRO A 264 0.88 -11.33 10.42
C PRO A 264 2.41 -11.13 10.40
N VAL A 265 3.01 -10.90 9.23
CA VAL A 265 4.46 -10.59 9.13
C VAL A 265 4.76 -9.22 9.76
N SER A 266 3.93 -8.20 9.52
CA SER A 266 4.07 -6.87 10.13
C SER A 266 3.96 -6.94 11.66
N LEU A 267 3.02 -7.72 12.18
CA LEU A 267 2.85 -7.93 13.61
C LEU A 267 4.07 -8.58 14.24
N LEU A 268 4.62 -9.61 13.59
CA LEU A 268 5.84 -10.26 14.05
C LEU A 268 7.04 -9.28 14.04
N ILE A 269 7.21 -8.51 12.98
CA ILE A 269 8.30 -7.53 12.88
C ILE A 269 8.12 -6.42 13.92
N SER A 270 6.89 -5.94 14.15
CA SER A 270 6.59 -4.93 15.17
C SER A 270 6.93 -5.42 16.57
N TYR A 271 6.61 -6.67 16.88
CA TYR A 271 6.99 -7.30 18.14
C TYR A 271 8.51 -7.40 18.31
N LEU A 272 9.21 -7.89 17.28
CA LEU A 272 10.67 -8.10 17.34
C LEU A 272 11.46 -6.78 17.31
N TRP A 273 11.00 -5.78 16.60
CA TRP A 273 11.73 -4.51 16.41
C TRP A 273 11.34 -3.44 17.43
N LEU A 274 10.05 -3.29 17.69
CA LEU A 274 9.53 -2.21 18.53
C LEU A 274 9.08 -2.67 19.92
N GLY A 275 9.03 -3.99 20.17
CA GLY A 275 8.50 -4.55 21.41
C GLY A 275 6.97 -4.37 21.52
N GLU A 276 6.28 -4.06 20.42
CA GLU A 276 4.81 -3.91 20.42
C GLU A 276 4.15 -5.26 20.65
N VAL A 277 3.60 -5.48 21.84
CA VAL A 277 2.82 -6.69 22.15
C VAL A 277 1.39 -6.49 21.63
N PRO A 278 0.93 -7.33 20.69
CA PRO A 278 -0.42 -7.21 20.18
C PRO A 278 -1.44 -7.55 21.29
N SER A 279 -2.50 -6.75 21.39
CA SER A 279 -3.62 -7.09 22.27
C SER A 279 -4.38 -8.30 21.73
N LEU A 280 -5.01 -9.08 22.62
CA LEU A 280 -5.85 -10.21 22.20
C LEU A 280 -6.96 -9.78 21.22
N LEU A 281 -7.59 -8.60 21.49
CA LEU A 281 -8.59 -8.01 20.61
C LEU A 281 -7.97 -7.62 19.26
N GLY A 282 -6.73 -7.12 19.24
CA GLY A 282 -5.99 -6.83 18.00
C GLY A 282 -5.79 -8.08 17.14
N ILE A 283 -5.42 -9.20 17.76
CA ILE A 283 -5.25 -10.49 17.06
C ILE A 283 -6.59 -11.02 16.56
N LEU A 284 -7.62 -11.06 17.41
CA LEU A 284 -8.95 -11.56 17.04
C LEU A 284 -9.58 -10.71 15.93
N GLY A 285 -9.55 -9.39 16.08
CA GLY A 285 -10.06 -8.46 15.07
C GLY A 285 -9.28 -8.56 13.74
N GLY A 286 -7.97 -8.75 13.82
CA GLY A 286 -7.11 -8.98 12.66
C GLY A 286 -7.46 -10.28 11.93
N ALA A 287 -7.66 -11.36 12.66
CA ALA A 287 -8.10 -12.64 12.10
C ALA A 287 -9.47 -12.54 11.44
N MET A 288 -10.43 -11.82 12.07
CA MET A 288 -11.74 -11.54 11.48
C MET A 288 -11.62 -10.70 10.21
N ALA A 289 -10.81 -9.63 10.22
CA ALA A 289 -10.61 -8.76 9.07
C ALA A 289 -10.05 -9.55 7.87
N LEU A 290 -9.00 -10.35 8.09
CA LEU A 290 -8.43 -11.21 7.05
C LEU A 290 -9.41 -12.28 6.59
N GLY A 291 -10.13 -12.94 7.50
CA GLY A 291 -11.14 -13.95 7.17
C GLY A 291 -12.23 -13.37 6.27
N GLY A 292 -12.72 -12.16 6.57
CA GLY A 292 -13.68 -11.44 5.74
C GLY A 292 -13.15 -11.16 4.33
N VAL A 293 -11.90 -10.71 4.21
CA VAL A 293 -11.25 -10.47 2.91
C VAL A 293 -11.10 -11.77 2.12
N VAL A 294 -10.74 -12.88 2.76
CA VAL A 294 -10.66 -14.20 2.11
C VAL A 294 -12.03 -14.59 1.57
N ILE A 295 -13.11 -14.46 2.35
CA ILE A 295 -14.49 -14.79 1.92
C ILE A 295 -14.89 -13.97 0.69
N VAL A 296 -14.57 -12.67 0.64
CA VAL A 296 -14.84 -11.81 -0.53
C VAL A 296 -14.14 -12.35 -1.79
N ASN A 297 -12.96 -12.95 -1.65
CA ASN A 297 -12.13 -13.38 -2.78
C ASN A 297 -12.31 -14.86 -3.18
N LEU A 298 -12.91 -15.70 -2.32
CA LEU A 298 -13.08 -17.14 -2.58
C LEU A 298 -14.00 -17.48 -3.79
N LYS A 299 -14.84 -16.54 -4.24
CA LYS A 299 -15.84 -16.76 -5.31
C LYS A 299 -15.62 -15.82 -6.53
N ARG A 300 -14.39 -15.62 -6.92
CA ARG A 300 -14.08 -15.04 -8.24
C ARG A 300 -13.71 -16.10 -9.25
#